data_d2244322b9a95af3f8c343321844d210
#
_entry.id   d2244322b9a95af3f8c343321844d210
#
_cell.length_a   1.000
_cell.length_b   1.000
_cell.length_c   1.000
_cell.angle_alpha   90.00
_cell.angle_beta   90.00
_cell.angle_gamma   90.00
#
_symmetry.space_group_name_H-M   'P 1'
#
loop_
_entity.id
_entity.type
_entity.pdbx_description
1 polymer ?
#
loop_
_entity_poly.entity_id
_entity_poly.type
_entity_poly.pdbx_seq_one_letter_code
_entity_poly.pdbx_strand_id
1 'polypeptide(L)'
;MMRAIQDRHAPALAAAFPLAGASCKIRPMSKLSLDRILQSQGYGTRKYCRSLIEDGEVSINGVVHDNYKASIETDGLVLNIFDEEWIYREQLYIALNKPANFECSRKPSHHPGVLTLLPEQFSWREVQPVGRLDHDTTGMLLMSDDGPFIHAQSSPKRHVPKIYQATTQDAVTDELVAQLLAGVQLHDEPAPLAAQTCVKRGEHQLEIVLEQGKYHQVKRMLAAAGNHCSALHRSAIGALTLESLGIAEGEWCYLTPEQLSLLVSA
;
A
#
# COMPACT_ATOMS: atom_id res chain seq x y z
N MET A 1 10.83 -12.46 15.35
CA MET A 1 11.91 -12.37 14.36
C MET A 1 11.27 -12.61 12.99
N MET A 2 10.62 -11.56 12.44
CA MET A 2 9.99 -11.60 11.11
C MET A 2 11.05 -11.22 10.09
N ARG A 3 11.41 -12.15 9.21
CA ARG A 3 12.30 -11.87 8.07
C ARG A 3 11.54 -11.06 7.05
N ALA A 4 11.95 -9.81 6.84
CA ALA A 4 11.61 -9.07 5.63
C ALA A 4 12.11 -9.88 4.43
N ILE A 5 11.23 -10.18 3.48
CA ILE A 5 11.66 -10.66 2.16
C ILE A 5 12.14 -9.41 1.42
N GLN A 6 13.36 -8.98 1.75
CA GLN A 6 14.09 -8.03 0.95
C GLN A 6 14.48 -8.73 -0.35
N ASP A 7 14.05 -8.17 -1.46
CA ASP A 7 14.53 -8.39 -2.81
C ASP A 7 14.58 -9.85 -3.32
N ARG A 8 13.43 -10.51 -3.51
CA ARG A 8 13.40 -11.68 -4.41
C ARG A 8 13.24 -11.36 -5.89
N HIS A 9 12.95 -10.11 -6.28
CA HIS A 9 12.88 -9.71 -7.70
C HIS A 9 13.27 -8.24 -7.84
N ALA A 10 14.55 -7.95 -7.87
CA ALA A 10 15.06 -6.76 -8.50
C ALA A 10 15.60 -7.12 -9.89
N PRO A 11 14.91 -6.80 -10.99
CA PRO A 11 15.63 -6.50 -12.20
C PRO A 11 16.19 -5.09 -12.05
N ALA A 12 17.50 -4.96 -12.16
CA ALA A 12 18.15 -3.69 -12.38
C ALA A 12 17.54 -3.06 -13.63
N LEU A 13 16.76 -1.98 -13.47
CA LEU A 13 16.59 -0.92 -14.48
C LEU A 13 15.78 0.21 -13.84
N ALA A 14 16.51 1.27 -13.46
CA ALA A 14 15.94 2.57 -13.23
C ALA A 14 15.38 3.11 -14.56
N ALA A 15 14.05 3.11 -14.67
CA ALA A 15 13.38 3.88 -15.69
C ALA A 15 12.19 4.60 -15.04
N ALA A 16 12.36 5.90 -14.84
CA ALA A 16 11.26 6.78 -14.49
C ALA A 16 10.29 6.83 -15.69
N PHE A 17 9.07 6.30 -15.52
CA PHE A 17 8.01 6.46 -16.51
C PHE A 17 6.94 7.43 -16.00
N PRO A 18 6.50 8.36 -16.86
CA PRO A 18 5.44 9.29 -16.52
C PRO A 18 4.07 8.59 -16.57
N LEU A 19 3.23 8.90 -15.58
CA LEU A 19 1.78 8.69 -15.67
C LEU A 19 1.28 9.29 -16.99
N ALA A 20 0.49 8.54 -17.75
CA ALA A 20 -0.06 8.95 -19.03
C ALA A 20 -0.73 10.33 -18.92
N GLY A 21 -0.16 11.33 -19.64
CA GLY A 21 -0.67 12.70 -19.69
C GLY A 21 0.29 13.79 -19.23
N ALA A 22 1.47 13.47 -18.68
CA ALA A 22 2.48 14.46 -18.36
C ALA A 22 3.60 14.42 -19.40
N SER A 23 3.83 15.55 -20.06
CA SER A 23 4.98 15.82 -20.91
C SER A 23 6.25 15.30 -20.24
N CYS A 24 7.01 14.46 -20.95
CA CYS A 24 8.32 13.96 -20.54
C CYS A 24 9.30 15.14 -20.41
N LYS A 25 9.27 15.81 -19.26
CA LYS A 25 10.38 16.66 -18.84
C LYS A 25 11.40 15.70 -18.23
N ILE A 26 12.56 15.54 -18.87
CA ILE A 26 13.75 14.96 -18.28
C ILE A 26 13.92 15.69 -16.93
N ARG A 27 13.60 15.03 -15.82
CA ARG A 27 13.87 15.56 -14.48
C ARG A 27 15.39 15.71 -14.37
N PRO A 28 15.91 16.89 -14.01
CA PRO A 28 17.34 17.02 -13.77
C PRO A 28 17.72 16.02 -12.67
N MET A 29 18.80 15.26 -12.88
CA MET A 29 19.36 14.35 -11.90
C MET A 29 19.48 15.09 -10.57
N SER A 30 18.75 14.64 -9.55
CA SER A 30 18.74 15.34 -8.28
C SER A 30 19.99 14.96 -7.48
N LYS A 31 20.84 15.95 -7.20
CA LYS A 31 21.98 15.80 -6.29
C LYS A 31 21.58 16.26 -4.91
N LEU A 32 21.79 15.40 -3.93
CA LEU A 32 21.54 15.71 -2.52
C LEU A 32 22.82 15.52 -1.71
N SER A 33 22.95 16.24 -0.59
CA SER A 33 23.99 15.95 0.38
C SER A 33 23.68 14.61 1.08
N LEU A 34 24.74 13.86 1.41
CA LEU A 34 24.60 12.53 1.97
C LEU A 34 23.77 12.51 3.26
N ASP A 35 23.89 13.54 4.12
CA ASP A 35 23.05 13.66 5.32
C ASP A 35 21.55 13.86 5.01
N ARG A 36 21.23 14.54 3.89
CA ARG A 36 19.85 14.67 3.42
C ARG A 36 19.33 13.38 2.79
N ILE A 37 20.20 12.64 2.12
CA ILE A 37 19.84 11.33 1.56
C ILE A 37 19.40 10.42 2.71
N LEU A 38 20.25 10.21 3.73
CA LEU A 38 19.91 9.36 4.86
C LEU A 38 18.62 9.81 5.58
N GLN A 39 18.49 11.12 5.81
CA GLN A 39 17.28 11.67 6.42
C GLN A 39 16.03 11.37 5.58
N SER A 40 16.09 11.56 4.26
CA SER A 40 14.97 11.29 3.36
C SER A 40 14.62 9.80 3.29
N GLN A 41 15.59 8.93 3.58
CA GLN A 41 15.38 7.48 3.64
C GLN A 41 14.89 7.00 5.01
N GLY A 42 14.71 7.91 6.00
CA GLY A 42 14.12 7.59 7.29
C GLY A 42 15.09 7.11 8.35
N TYR A 43 16.37 7.41 8.20
CA TYR A 43 17.39 7.07 9.20
C TYR A 43 17.43 8.05 10.39
N GLY A 44 16.34 8.80 10.61
CA GLY A 44 16.17 9.66 11.76
C GLY A 44 16.47 11.14 11.51
N THR A 45 16.86 11.87 12.56
CA THR A 45 17.15 13.32 12.45
C THR A 45 18.40 13.58 11.62
N ARG A 46 18.46 14.74 10.97
CA ARG A 46 19.64 15.14 10.20
C ARG A 46 20.95 15.13 11.03
N LYS A 47 20.87 15.46 12.33
CA LYS A 47 22.01 15.40 13.24
C LYS A 47 22.49 13.96 13.43
N TYR A 48 21.57 13.03 13.62
CA TYR A 48 21.89 11.61 13.74
C TYR A 48 22.46 11.04 12.43
N CYS A 49 21.89 11.40 11.28
CA CYS A 49 22.42 10.98 9.97
C CYS A 49 23.88 11.45 9.77
N ARG A 50 24.23 12.64 10.26
CA ARG A 50 25.62 13.13 10.21
C ARG A 50 26.56 12.31 11.09
N SER A 51 26.14 11.96 12.31
CA SER A 51 26.97 11.10 13.16
C SER A 51 27.19 9.73 12.52
N LEU A 52 26.17 9.11 11.92
CA LEU A 52 26.36 7.85 11.20
C LEU A 52 27.42 7.92 10.10
N ILE A 53 27.44 9.04 9.35
CA ILE A 53 28.41 9.26 8.29
C ILE A 53 29.81 9.47 8.86
N GLU A 54 29.94 10.30 9.89
CA GLU A 54 31.22 10.60 10.57
C GLU A 54 31.79 9.37 11.28
N ASP A 55 30.93 8.47 11.78
CA ASP A 55 31.30 7.21 12.43
C ASP A 55 31.68 6.10 11.42
N GLY A 56 31.52 6.36 10.11
CA GLY A 56 31.90 5.43 9.06
C GLY A 56 30.88 4.31 8.78
N GLU A 57 29.66 4.43 9.28
CA GLU A 57 28.58 3.44 9.12
C GLU A 57 27.89 3.49 7.73
N VAL A 58 28.35 4.38 6.84
CA VAL A 58 27.75 4.60 5.53
C VAL A 58 28.76 4.41 4.41
N SER A 59 28.47 3.51 3.49
CA SER A 59 29.24 3.35 2.27
C SER A 59 28.39 3.41 1.02
N ILE A 60 29.00 3.80 -0.10
CA ILE A 60 28.41 3.83 -1.44
C ILE A 60 29.36 3.03 -2.35
N ASN A 61 28.85 2.01 -3.03
CA ASN A 61 29.65 1.12 -3.88
C ASN A 61 30.89 0.55 -3.13
N GLY A 62 30.74 0.23 -1.85
CA GLY A 62 31.81 -0.32 -1.01
C GLY A 62 32.85 0.71 -0.52
N VAL A 63 32.68 2.00 -0.83
CA VAL A 63 33.54 3.09 -0.33
C VAL A 63 32.86 3.79 0.82
N VAL A 64 33.51 3.77 2.00
CA VAL A 64 33.04 4.49 3.19
C VAL A 64 33.14 6.01 2.97
N HIS A 65 32.09 6.72 3.33
CA HIS A 65 32.02 8.17 3.26
C HIS A 65 32.01 8.77 4.66
N ASP A 66 32.91 9.73 4.92
CA ASP A 66 32.99 10.52 6.16
C ASP A 66 32.49 11.97 5.99
N ASN A 67 32.28 12.39 4.75
CA ASN A 67 31.82 13.74 4.45
C ASN A 67 30.30 13.80 4.23
N TYR A 68 29.56 14.19 5.26
CA TYR A 68 28.10 14.33 5.21
C TYR A 68 27.59 15.39 4.22
N LYS A 69 28.46 16.32 3.76
CA LYS A 69 28.14 17.33 2.73
C LYS A 69 28.42 16.85 1.31
N ALA A 70 28.97 15.64 1.14
CA ALA A 70 29.23 15.09 -0.18
C ALA A 70 27.95 15.13 -1.02
N SER A 71 28.04 15.70 -2.22
CA SER A 71 26.92 15.82 -3.15
C SER A 71 26.83 14.55 -3.99
N ILE A 72 25.79 13.75 -3.77
CA ILE A 72 25.61 12.43 -4.37
C ILE A 72 24.43 12.47 -5.34
N GLU A 73 24.56 11.84 -6.50
CA GLU A 73 23.46 11.59 -7.42
C GLU A 73 22.55 10.49 -6.84
N THR A 74 21.24 10.74 -6.90
CA THR A 74 20.26 9.84 -6.24
C THR A 74 19.66 8.81 -7.19
N ASP A 75 19.82 8.97 -8.49
CA ASP A 75 19.29 8.02 -9.48
C ASP A 75 20.05 6.68 -9.42
N GLY A 76 19.33 5.59 -9.17
CA GLY A 76 19.92 4.26 -9.03
C GLY A 76 20.88 4.10 -7.85
N LEU A 77 20.90 5.06 -6.89
CA LEU A 77 21.81 5.03 -5.76
C LEU A 77 21.54 3.85 -4.84
N VAL A 78 22.58 3.07 -4.57
CA VAL A 78 22.62 2.01 -3.58
C VAL A 78 23.59 2.43 -2.47
N LEU A 79 23.08 2.45 -1.24
CA LEU A 79 23.82 2.72 -0.02
C LEU A 79 24.02 1.41 0.74
N ASN A 80 25.09 1.31 1.51
CA ASN A 80 25.20 0.31 2.57
C ASN A 80 25.26 1.06 3.90
N ILE A 81 24.35 0.73 4.83
CA ILE A 81 24.18 1.41 6.12
C ILE A 81 24.06 0.33 7.18
N PHE A 82 24.98 0.32 8.17
CA PHE A 82 25.10 -0.76 9.16
C PHE A 82 25.25 -2.15 8.52
N ASP A 83 26.05 -2.26 7.45
CA ASP A 83 26.24 -3.46 6.65
C ASP A 83 24.96 -4.00 5.95
N GLU A 84 23.88 -3.20 5.92
CA GLU A 84 22.66 -3.52 5.19
C GLU A 84 22.55 -2.67 3.91
N GLU A 85 22.24 -3.33 2.79
CA GLU A 85 22.03 -2.68 1.50
C GLU A 85 20.71 -1.91 1.51
N TRP A 86 20.74 -0.65 1.06
CA TRP A 86 19.58 0.22 0.95
C TRP A 86 19.53 0.92 -0.40
N ILE A 87 18.48 0.63 -1.17
CA ILE A 87 18.24 1.31 -2.45
C ILE A 87 17.51 2.62 -2.18
N TYR A 88 18.09 3.72 -2.64
CA TYR A 88 17.44 5.03 -2.53
C TYR A 88 16.11 5.05 -3.30
N ARG A 89 15.06 5.52 -2.64
CA ARG A 89 13.75 5.76 -3.25
C ARG A 89 13.27 7.16 -2.86
N GLU A 90 13.01 8.00 -3.87
CA GLU A 90 12.47 9.35 -3.63
C GLU A 90 11.12 9.29 -2.93
N GLN A 91 10.25 8.39 -3.38
CA GLN A 91 8.93 8.09 -2.81
C GLN A 91 8.75 6.58 -2.66
N LEU A 92 7.92 6.20 -1.70
CA LEU A 92 7.60 4.80 -1.43
C LEU A 92 6.18 4.48 -1.91
N TYR A 93 6.08 3.41 -2.68
CA TYR A 93 4.83 2.80 -3.10
C TYR A 93 4.87 1.33 -2.71
N ILE A 94 4.03 0.93 -1.78
CA ILE A 94 4.10 -0.36 -1.09
C ILE A 94 2.73 -1.04 -1.18
N ALA A 95 2.73 -2.34 -1.42
CA ALA A 95 1.59 -3.21 -1.16
C ALA A 95 1.91 -4.08 0.06
N LEU A 96 1.01 -4.09 1.01
CA LEU A 96 1.01 -4.96 2.19
C LEU A 96 -0.18 -5.91 2.09
N ASN A 97 0.05 -7.21 2.27
CA ASN A 97 -1.02 -8.17 2.53
C ASN A 97 -1.35 -8.12 4.03
N LYS A 98 -2.24 -7.20 4.39
CA LYS A 98 -2.57 -6.88 5.78
C LYS A 98 -3.18 -8.09 6.49
N PRO A 99 -2.62 -8.55 7.60
CA PRO A 99 -3.25 -9.57 8.45
C PRO A 99 -4.41 -8.97 9.27
N ALA A 100 -5.23 -9.85 9.85
CA ALA A 100 -6.23 -9.45 10.82
C ALA A 100 -5.60 -8.87 12.10
N ASN A 101 -6.39 -8.14 12.87
CA ASN A 101 -6.03 -7.52 14.15
C ASN A 101 -4.95 -6.42 14.08
N PHE A 102 -4.86 -5.72 12.94
CA PHE A 102 -4.05 -4.52 12.78
C PHE A 102 -4.89 -3.33 12.33
N GLU A 103 -4.67 -2.17 12.95
CA GLU A 103 -5.37 -0.93 12.62
C GLU A 103 -4.67 -0.15 11.48
N CYS A 104 -5.44 0.31 10.51
CA CYS A 104 -5.01 1.29 9.51
C CYS A 104 -5.07 2.71 10.10
N SER A 105 -4.29 2.97 11.15
CA SER A 105 -4.28 4.23 11.88
C SER A 105 -2.85 4.66 12.20
N ARG A 106 -2.59 5.98 12.13
CA ARG A 106 -1.34 6.57 12.64
C ARG A 106 -1.30 6.62 14.19
N LYS A 107 -2.48 6.52 14.82
CA LYS A 107 -2.64 6.48 16.29
C LYS A 107 -3.57 5.31 16.62
N PRO A 108 -3.04 4.09 16.57
CA PRO A 108 -3.81 2.89 16.91
C PRO A 108 -4.20 2.93 18.40
N SER A 109 -5.38 2.40 18.73
CA SER A 109 -5.95 2.49 20.08
C SER A 109 -6.26 1.14 20.70
N HIS A 110 -6.62 0.14 19.91
CA HIS A 110 -7.05 -1.18 20.40
C HIS A 110 -6.18 -2.33 19.88
N HIS A 111 -5.63 -2.18 18.69
CA HIS A 111 -4.76 -3.17 18.05
C HIS A 111 -3.48 -2.49 17.56
N PRO A 112 -2.37 -3.22 17.34
CA PRO A 112 -1.15 -2.64 16.76
C PRO A 112 -1.46 -2.00 15.39
N GLY A 113 -0.75 -0.92 15.08
CA GLY A 113 -0.89 -0.26 13.79
C GLY A 113 -0.17 -1.01 12.68
N VAL A 114 -0.68 -0.94 11.45
CA VAL A 114 -0.06 -1.59 10.27
C VAL A 114 1.38 -1.17 10.02
N LEU A 115 1.81 0.01 10.48
CA LEU A 115 3.20 0.48 10.35
C LEU A 115 4.19 -0.39 11.15
N THR A 116 3.75 -1.12 12.18
CA THR A 116 4.62 -2.03 12.94
C THR A 116 5.02 -3.29 12.16
N LEU A 117 4.38 -3.54 11.01
CA LEU A 117 4.72 -4.60 10.07
C LEU A 117 5.81 -4.20 9.07
N LEU A 118 6.21 -2.94 9.07
CA LEU A 118 7.15 -2.34 8.12
C LEU A 118 8.44 -1.90 8.83
N PRO A 119 9.55 -1.70 8.10
CA PRO A 119 10.77 -1.13 8.66
C PRO A 119 10.53 0.19 9.39
N GLU A 120 11.26 0.43 10.47
CA GLU A 120 11.14 1.65 11.28
C GLU A 120 11.37 2.92 10.47
N GLN A 121 12.24 2.86 9.46
CA GLN A 121 12.53 3.95 8.53
C GLN A 121 11.28 4.50 7.85
N PHE A 122 10.27 3.65 7.62
CA PHE A 122 9.03 4.09 6.99
C PHE A 122 8.17 4.98 7.89
N SER A 123 8.27 4.79 9.20
CA SER A 123 7.64 5.70 10.18
C SER A 123 8.28 7.09 10.15
N TRP A 124 9.61 7.16 10.03
CA TRP A 124 10.34 8.42 9.89
C TRP A 124 10.05 9.13 8.56
N ARG A 125 9.73 8.38 7.50
CA ARG A 125 9.30 8.89 6.20
C ARG A 125 7.82 9.28 6.15
N GLU A 126 7.10 9.16 7.26
CA GLU A 126 5.67 9.44 7.35
C GLU A 126 4.79 8.61 6.40
N VAL A 127 5.23 7.39 6.06
CA VAL A 127 4.43 6.43 5.29
C VAL A 127 3.07 6.24 5.97
N GLN A 128 2.01 6.23 5.18
CA GLN A 128 0.65 6.05 5.68
C GLN A 128 -0.17 5.16 4.74
N PRO A 129 -1.24 4.53 5.27
CA PRO A 129 -2.16 3.75 4.46
C PRO A 129 -2.86 4.59 3.41
N VAL A 130 -3.00 4.05 2.21
CA VAL A 130 -3.79 4.61 1.10
C VAL A 130 -5.21 4.06 1.19
N GLY A 131 -6.09 4.80 1.84
CA GLY A 131 -7.37 4.30 2.30
C GLY A 131 -7.24 3.42 3.54
N ARG A 132 -8.30 2.69 3.87
CA ARG A 132 -8.36 1.90 5.10
C ARG A 132 -8.98 0.54 4.85
N LEU A 133 -8.57 -0.43 5.68
CA LEU A 133 -9.26 -1.68 5.97
C LEU A 133 -9.58 -1.71 7.45
N ASP A 134 -10.67 -2.35 7.82
CA ASP A 134 -11.02 -2.58 9.22
C ASP A 134 -9.96 -3.46 9.87
N HIS A 135 -9.87 -3.46 11.20
CA HIS A 135 -8.86 -4.23 11.91
C HIS A 135 -8.97 -5.74 11.62
N ASP A 136 -10.18 -6.26 11.48
CA ASP A 136 -10.50 -7.65 11.19
C ASP A 136 -10.53 -8.01 9.69
N THR A 137 -10.48 -7.00 8.80
CA THR A 137 -10.40 -7.20 7.35
C THR A 137 -8.95 -7.42 6.94
N THR A 138 -8.71 -8.46 6.13
CA THR A 138 -7.38 -8.82 5.63
C THR A 138 -7.17 -8.39 4.18
N GLY A 139 -5.95 -8.56 3.68
CA GLY A 139 -5.64 -8.46 2.27
C GLY A 139 -4.97 -7.17 1.85
N MET A 140 -5.07 -6.83 0.56
CA MET A 140 -4.28 -5.76 -0.07
C MET A 140 -4.52 -4.39 0.55
N LEU A 141 -3.48 -3.82 1.09
CA LEU A 141 -3.42 -2.44 1.57
C LEU A 141 -2.24 -1.73 0.90
N LEU A 142 -2.51 -0.65 0.18
CA LEU A 142 -1.45 0.21 -0.35
C LEU A 142 -0.98 1.17 0.75
N MET A 143 0.33 1.47 0.73
CA MET A 143 0.94 2.43 1.64
C MET A 143 1.95 3.30 0.89
N SER A 144 2.08 4.57 1.28
CA SER A 144 2.96 5.51 0.60
C SER A 144 3.30 6.72 1.48
N ASP A 145 4.37 7.43 1.14
CA ASP A 145 4.72 8.77 1.62
C ASP A 145 4.41 9.87 0.59
N ASP A 146 3.88 9.49 -0.59
CA ASP A 146 3.46 10.42 -1.66
C ASP A 146 2.03 10.93 -1.43
N GLY A 147 1.88 12.14 -0.90
CA GLY A 147 0.58 12.76 -0.64
C GLY A 147 -0.34 12.83 -1.87
N PRO A 148 0.11 13.33 -3.04
CA PRO A 148 -0.63 13.28 -4.30
C PRO A 148 -1.14 11.88 -4.68
N PHE A 149 -0.30 10.86 -4.59
CA PHE A 149 -0.69 9.47 -4.86
C PHE A 149 -1.77 8.99 -3.88
N ILE A 150 -1.55 9.23 -2.57
CA ILE A 150 -2.51 8.84 -1.53
C ILE A 150 -3.87 9.46 -1.79
N HIS A 151 -3.90 10.77 -2.06
CA HIS A 151 -5.15 11.49 -2.38
C HIS A 151 -5.80 10.94 -3.65
N ALA A 152 -5.02 10.68 -4.70
CA ALA A 152 -5.52 10.15 -5.95
C ALA A 152 -6.17 8.77 -5.78
N GLN A 153 -5.51 7.85 -5.08
CA GLN A 153 -6.00 6.48 -4.90
C GLN A 153 -7.13 6.37 -3.86
N SER A 154 -7.20 7.29 -2.89
CA SER A 154 -8.25 7.31 -1.87
C SER A 154 -9.52 8.03 -2.34
N SER A 155 -9.46 8.81 -3.43
CA SER A 155 -10.55 9.63 -3.91
C SER A 155 -11.70 8.78 -4.48
N PRO A 156 -12.94 8.92 -3.96
CA PRO A 156 -14.10 8.23 -4.53
C PRO A 156 -14.38 8.58 -5.99
N LYS A 157 -13.92 9.77 -6.43
CA LYS A 157 -14.12 10.26 -7.81
C LYS A 157 -13.34 9.48 -8.86
N ARG A 158 -12.35 8.70 -8.45
CA ARG A 158 -11.52 7.91 -9.37
C ARG A 158 -12.11 6.54 -9.69
N HIS A 159 -13.12 6.10 -8.96
CA HIS A 159 -13.84 4.85 -9.19
C HIS A 159 -12.92 3.62 -9.35
N VAL A 160 -11.76 3.63 -8.69
CA VAL A 160 -10.84 2.48 -8.76
C VAL A 160 -11.50 1.27 -8.11
N PRO A 161 -11.77 0.18 -8.84
CA PRO A 161 -12.46 -0.97 -8.30
C PRO A 161 -11.62 -1.67 -7.23
N LYS A 162 -12.28 -2.16 -6.20
CA LYS A 162 -11.70 -2.98 -5.14
C LYS A 162 -12.44 -4.30 -5.09
N ILE A 163 -11.71 -5.39 -5.18
CA ILE A 163 -12.26 -6.73 -5.23
C ILE A 163 -12.13 -7.35 -3.84
N TYR A 164 -13.26 -7.79 -3.31
CA TYR A 164 -13.35 -8.40 -2.00
C TYR A 164 -13.88 -9.83 -2.10
N GLN A 165 -13.31 -10.71 -1.30
CA GLN A 165 -13.81 -12.04 -1.00
C GLN A 165 -14.44 -11.98 0.39
N ALA A 166 -15.75 -12.17 0.45
CA ALA A 166 -16.51 -12.18 1.69
C ALA A 166 -16.95 -13.60 2.03
N THR A 167 -16.75 -13.99 3.29
CA THR A 167 -17.37 -15.19 3.85
C THR A 167 -18.64 -14.76 4.60
N THR A 168 -19.75 -15.42 4.33
CA THR A 168 -21.06 -15.12 4.91
C THR A 168 -21.44 -16.14 5.96
N GLN A 169 -22.23 -15.70 6.94
CA GLN A 169 -22.76 -16.58 7.99
C GLN A 169 -23.77 -17.58 7.42
N ASP A 170 -24.72 -17.07 6.62
CA ASP A 170 -25.72 -17.89 5.94
C ASP A 170 -25.34 -18.16 4.49
N ALA A 171 -25.91 -19.19 3.88
CA ALA A 171 -25.62 -19.56 2.50
C ALA A 171 -25.89 -18.40 1.54
N VAL A 172 -25.02 -18.22 0.55
CA VAL A 172 -25.18 -17.24 -0.51
C VAL A 172 -26.27 -17.75 -1.47
N THR A 173 -27.35 -16.98 -1.60
CA THR A 173 -28.44 -17.27 -2.55
C THR A 173 -28.36 -16.36 -3.78
N ASP A 174 -29.05 -16.73 -4.86
CA ASP A 174 -29.14 -15.89 -6.06
C ASP A 174 -29.89 -14.58 -5.78
N GLU A 175 -30.86 -14.60 -4.84
CA GLU A 175 -31.59 -13.42 -4.38
C GLU A 175 -30.68 -12.45 -3.66
N LEU A 176 -29.77 -12.92 -2.80
CA LEU A 176 -28.75 -12.09 -2.13
C LEU A 176 -27.85 -11.40 -3.17
N VAL A 177 -27.36 -12.15 -4.16
CA VAL A 177 -26.55 -11.61 -5.27
C VAL A 177 -27.33 -10.54 -6.05
N ALA A 178 -28.58 -10.83 -6.42
CA ALA A 178 -29.43 -9.89 -7.14
C ALA A 178 -29.69 -8.60 -6.36
N GLN A 179 -29.93 -8.68 -5.04
CA GLN A 179 -30.11 -7.50 -4.17
C GLN A 179 -28.84 -6.64 -4.08
N LEU A 180 -27.67 -7.25 -3.94
CA LEU A 180 -26.39 -6.52 -3.89
C LEU A 180 -26.06 -5.82 -5.20
N LEU A 181 -26.45 -6.41 -6.34
CA LEU A 181 -26.29 -5.79 -7.68
C LEU A 181 -27.31 -4.69 -7.93
N ALA A 182 -28.56 -4.87 -7.50
CA ALA A 182 -29.61 -3.84 -7.63
C ALA A 182 -29.36 -2.62 -6.73
N GLY A 183 -28.63 -2.83 -5.63
CA GLY A 183 -28.35 -1.82 -4.62
C GLY A 183 -29.21 -1.97 -3.37
N VAL A 184 -28.57 -1.81 -2.23
CA VAL A 184 -29.19 -1.88 -0.89
C VAL A 184 -29.14 -0.53 -0.21
N GLN A 185 -30.25 -0.15 0.46
CA GLN A 185 -30.30 1.11 1.23
C GLN A 185 -29.56 0.94 2.55
N LEU A 186 -28.56 1.77 2.79
CA LEU A 186 -27.87 1.88 4.06
C LEU A 186 -28.42 3.11 4.83
N HIS A 187 -28.48 3.00 6.17
CA HIS A 187 -29.15 3.96 7.03
C HIS A 187 -28.66 5.42 6.86
N ASP A 188 -27.37 5.60 6.65
CA ASP A 188 -26.69 6.92 6.59
C ASP A 188 -26.26 7.30 5.17
N GLU A 189 -26.75 6.59 4.15
CA GLU A 189 -26.46 6.91 2.75
C GLU A 189 -27.70 7.51 2.06
N PRO A 190 -27.52 8.56 1.27
CA PRO A 190 -28.64 9.26 0.63
C PRO A 190 -29.30 8.44 -0.47
N ALA A 191 -28.63 7.42 -0.99
CA ALA A 191 -29.12 6.54 -2.06
C ALA A 191 -28.65 5.10 -1.83
N PRO A 192 -29.35 4.11 -2.40
CA PRO A 192 -28.90 2.72 -2.38
C PRO A 192 -27.49 2.56 -2.94
N LEU A 193 -26.70 1.68 -2.34
CA LEU A 193 -25.37 1.33 -2.80
C LEU A 193 -25.42 -0.02 -3.51
N ALA A 194 -24.96 -0.05 -4.76
CA ALA A 194 -24.86 -1.24 -5.59
C ALA A 194 -23.40 -1.73 -5.69
N ALA A 195 -23.24 -3.03 -5.79
CA ALA A 195 -21.99 -3.62 -6.22
C ALA A 195 -21.83 -3.46 -7.74
N GLN A 196 -20.60 -3.21 -8.21
CA GLN A 196 -20.30 -3.22 -9.64
C GLN A 196 -20.45 -4.64 -10.21
N THR A 197 -19.91 -5.62 -9.48
CA THR A 197 -20.14 -7.04 -9.73
C THR A 197 -20.28 -7.78 -8.40
N CYS A 198 -21.02 -8.88 -8.46
CA CYS A 198 -21.25 -9.75 -7.31
C CYS A 198 -21.42 -11.18 -7.81
N VAL A 199 -20.56 -12.10 -7.37
CA VAL A 199 -20.52 -13.49 -7.87
C VAL A 199 -20.43 -14.45 -6.70
N LYS A 200 -21.31 -15.44 -6.67
CA LYS A 200 -21.23 -16.56 -5.75
C LYS A 200 -20.01 -17.43 -6.12
N ARG A 201 -19.10 -17.65 -5.17
CA ARG A 201 -17.89 -18.48 -5.33
C ARG A 201 -17.98 -19.81 -4.58
N GLY A 202 -18.94 -19.96 -3.66
CA GLY A 202 -19.19 -21.15 -2.87
C GLY A 202 -20.45 -20.99 -2.05
N GLU A 203 -20.79 -21.96 -1.23
CA GLU A 203 -22.01 -21.93 -0.40
C GLU A 203 -22.04 -20.71 0.53
N HIS A 204 -20.92 -20.37 1.16
CA HIS A 204 -20.73 -19.22 2.06
C HIS A 204 -19.71 -18.22 1.52
N GLN A 205 -19.42 -18.23 0.20
CA GLN A 205 -18.35 -17.43 -0.38
C GLN A 205 -18.89 -16.54 -1.49
N LEU A 206 -18.60 -15.27 -1.39
CA LEU A 206 -19.02 -14.22 -2.31
C LEU A 206 -17.81 -13.40 -2.75
N GLU A 207 -17.68 -13.14 -4.05
CA GLU A 207 -16.79 -12.12 -4.57
C GLU A 207 -17.61 -10.89 -4.93
N ILE A 208 -17.21 -9.72 -4.41
CA ILE A 208 -17.90 -8.46 -4.63
C ILE A 208 -16.90 -7.36 -5.04
N VAL A 209 -17.24 -6.62 -6.07
CA VAL A 209 -16.44 -5.48 -6.57
C VAL A 209 -17.15 -4.18 -6.26
N LEU A 210 -16.43 -3.27 -5.61
CA LEU A 210 -16.91 -1.94 -5.27
C LEU A 210 -15.96 -0.87 -5.81
N GLU A 211 -16.50 0.19 -6.40
CA GLU A 211 -15.74 1.38 -6.81
C GLU A 211 -15.64 2.43 -5.68
N GLN A 212 -16.53 2.34 -4.71
CA GLN A 212 -16.59 3.22 -3.54
C GLN A 212 -15.90 2.56 -2.34
N GLY A 213 -15.56 3.34 -1.35
CA GLY A 213 -14.94 2.88 -0.10
C GLY A 213 -15.62 3.48 1.11
N LYS A 214 -16.95 3.30 1.24
CA LYS A 214 -17.71 3.77 2.40
C LYS A 214 -17.34 2.98 3.65
N TYR A 215 -17.61 3.57 4.80
CA TYR A 215 -17.37 2.93 6.10
C TYR A 215 -18.05 1.57 6.20
N HIS A 216 -17.29 0.51 6.44
CA HIS A 216 -17.73 -0.89 6.54
C HIS A 216 -18.67 -1.33 5.41
N GLN A 217 -18.46 -0.83 4.17
CA GLN A 217 -19.47 -0.92 3.11
C GLN A 217 -19.91 -2.35 2.81
N VAL A 218 -18.99 -3.30 2.57
CA VAL A 218 -19.35 -4.70 2.25
C VAL A 218 -20.15 -5.33 3.39
N LYS A 219 -19.69 -5.17 4.63
CA LYS A 219 -20.37 -5.73 5.82
C LYS A 219 -21.78 -5.18 5.99
N ARG A 220 -21.93 -3.86 5.81
CA ARG A 220 -23.24 -3.18 5.91
C ARG A 220 -24.18 -3.54 4.77
N MET A 221 -23.65 -3.69 3.54
CA MET A 221 -24.45 -4.13 2.40
C MET A 221 -24.97 -5.55 2.60
N LEU A 222 -24.13 -6.48 3.09
CA LEU A 222 -24.55 -7.83 3.40
C LEU A 222 -25.60 -7.84 4.53
N ALA A 223 -25.42 -7.06 5.59
CA ALA A 223 -26.39 -6.94 6.67
C ALA A 223 -27.73 -6.38 6.18
N ALA A 224 -27.74 -5.36 5.33
CA ALA A 224 -28.96 -4.79 4.76
C ALA A 224 -29.68 -5.75 3.79
N ALA A 225 -28.94 -6.69 3.18
CA ALA A 225 -29.48 -7.75 2.33
C ALA A 225 -29.85 -9.04 3.12
N GLY A 226 -29.85 -8.98 4.48
CA GLY A 226 -30.31 -10.07 5.35
C GLY A 226 -29.29 -11.18 5.60
N ASN A 227 -27.99 -10.94 5.37
CA ASN A 227 -26.91 -11.88 5.68
C ASN A 227 -25.84 -11.19 6.55
N HIS A 228 -24.88 -11.93 7.06
CA HIS A 228 -23.80 -11.39 7.89
C HIS A 228 -22.43 -11.76 7.31
N CYS A 229 -21.50 -10.78 7.28
CA CYS A 229 -20.12 -10.97 6.85
C CYS A 229 -19.29 -11.49 8.03
N SER A 230 -18.87 -12.74 8.00
CA SER A 230 -18.04 -13.36 9.05
C SER A 230 -16.55 -13.15 8.82
N ALA A 231 -16.10 -13.04 7.56
CA ALA A 231 -14.73 -12.68 7.20
C ALA A 231 -14.70 -11.87 5.89
N LEU A 232 -13.73 -10.96 5.80
CA LEU A 232 -13.57 -10.11 4.62
C LEU A 232 -12.10 -10.00 4.23
N HIS A 233 -11.80 -10.26 2.96
CA HIS A 233 -10.47 -10.18 2.39
C HIS A 233 -10.47 -9.34 1.12
N ARG A 234 -9.62 -8.33 1.03
CA ARG A 234 -9.44 -7.55 -0.21
C ARG A 234 -8.34 -8.17 -1.06
N SER A 235 -8.70 -8.85 -2.13
CA SER A 235 -7.77 -9.56 -3.01
C SER A 235 -7.09 -8.68 -4.04
N ALA A 236 -7.76 -7.55 -4.46
CA ALA A 236 -7.24 -6.69 -5.51
C ALA A 236 -7.69 -5.23 -5.38
N ILE A 237 -6.91 -4.33 -6.00
CA ILE A 237 -7.23 -2.91 -6.24
C ILE A 237 -6.91 -2.61 -7.71
N GLY A 238 -7.89 -2.14 -8.48
CA GLY A 238 -7.76 -2.04 -9.93
C GLY A 238 -7.52 -3.42 -10.54
N ALA A 239 -6.53 -3.52 -11.41
CA ALA A 239 -6.07 -4.78 -11.99
C ALA A 239 -4.90 -5.42 -11.20
N LEU A 240 -4.41 -4.76 -10.13
CA LEU A 240 -3.35 -5.31 -9.30
C LEU A 240 -3.93 -6.29 -8.28
N THR A 241 -3.45 -7.53 -8.26
CA THR A 241 -3.92 -8.61 -7.37
C THR A 241 -2.82 -9.05 -6.39
N LEU A 242 -3.20 -9.54 -5.21
CA LEU A 242 -2.26 -10.15 -4.27
C LEU A 242 -1.56 -11.38 -4.86
N GLU A 243 -2.28 -12.14 -5.69
CA GLU A 243 -1.74 -13.31 -6.38
C GLU A 243 -0.59 -12.90 -7.31
N SER A 244 -0.75 -11.83 -8.10
CA SER A 244 0.31 -11.32 -8.99
C SER A 244 1.53 -10.77 -8.25
N LEU A 245 1.35 -10.31 -7.00
CA LEU A 245 2.43 -9.82 -6.13
C LEU A 245 3.19 -10.97 -5.44
N GLY A 246 2.54 -12.13 -5.24
CA GLY A 246 3.14 -13.28 -4.58
C GLY A 246 3.52 -13.05 -3.11
N ILE A 247 2.84 -12.11 -2.42
CA ILE A 247 3.12 -11.79 -1.01
C ILE A 247 2.14 -12.52 -0.09
N ALA A 248 2.67 -13.26 0.89
CA ALA A 248 1.88 -13.94 1.91
C ALA A 248 1.28 -12.96 2.93
N GLU A 249 0.35 -13.43 3.76
CA GLU A 249 -0.25 -12.62 4.82
C GLU A 249 0.83 -12.09 5.78
N GLY A 250 0.80 -10.79 6.04
CA GLY A 250 1.80 -10.06 6.84
C GLY A 250 3.02 -9.61 6.04
N GLU A 251 3.21 -10.06 4.81
CA GLU A 251 4.30 -9.63 3.94
C GLU A 251 3.94 -8.39 3.13
N TRP A 252 4.96 -7.70 2.68
CA TRP A 252 4.85 -6.51 1.86
C TRP A 252 5.93 -6.48 0.76
N CYS A 253 5.68 -5.70 -0.28
CA CYS A 253 6.67 -5.44 -1.34
C CYS A 253 6.58 -4.00 -1.83
N TYR A 254 7.67 -3.52 -2.46
CA TYR A 254 7.63 -2.30 -3.25
C TYR A 254 6.89 -2.55 -4.56
N LEU A 255 6.13 -1.55 -5.01
CA LEU A 255 5.46 -1.59 -6.30
C LEU A 255 6.34 -1.01 -7.40
N THR A 256 6.42 -1.72 -8.52
CA THR A 256 7.07 -1.24 -9.74
C THR A 256 6.19 -0.23 -10.48
N PRO A 257 6.76 0.58 -11.40
CA PRO A 257 5.96 1.47 -12.26
C PRO A 257 4.86 0.74 -13.04
N GLU A 258 5.14 -0.47 -13.52
CA GLU A 258 4.17 -1.31 -14.25
C GLU A 258 3.01 -1.70 -13.32
N GLN A 259 3.32 -2.11 -12.08
CA GLN A 259 2.31 -2.47 -11.08
C GLN A 259 1.49 -1.25 -10.65
N LEU A 260 2.10 -0.07 -10.54
CA LEU A 260 1.38 1.18 -10.27
C LEU A 260 0.41 1.54 -11.40
N SER A 261 0.74 1.22 -12.65
CA SER A 261 -0.15 1.44 -13.79
C SER A 261 -1.44 0.61 -13.74
N LEU A 262 -1.44 -0.51 -12.99
CA LEU A 262 -2.62 -1.37 -12.79
C LEU A 262 -3.63 -0.80 -11.78
N LEU A 263 -3.24 0.23 -11.02
CA LEU A 263 -4.08 0.87 -9.99
C LEU A 263 -5.04 1.94 -10.55
N VAL A 264 -5.11 2.12 -11.85
CA VAL A 264 -6.06 3.03 -12.49
C VAL A 264 -7.34 2.29 -12.89
N SER A 265 -8.46 3.04 -13.01
CA SER A 265 -9.66 2.50 -13.66
C SER A 265 -9.34 2.20 -15.12
N ALA A 266 -9.77 1.04 -15.60
CA ALA A 266 -9.73 0.68 -17.00
C ALA A 266 -10.62 1.61 -17.83
#